data_719f03506c4bd761724f8afbd2573acd
#
_entry.id   719f03506c4bd761724f8afbd2573acd
#
_cell.length_a   1.000
_cell.length_b   1.000
_cell.length_c   1.000
_cell.angle_alpha   90.00
_cell.angle_beta   90.00
_cell.angle_gamma   90.00
#
_symmetry.space_group_name_H-M   'P 1'
#
loop_
_entity.id
_entity.type
_entity.pdbx_description
1 polymer ?
#
loop_
_entity_poly.entity_id
_entity_poly.type
_entity_poly.pdbx_seq_one_letter_code
_entity_poly.pdbx_strand_id
1 'polypeptide(L)'
;MVIKMEKKHYIGIGVAVACIVVIAAVAPRYISNEHTVTLRTTGATFPQYQIQKWIKVYEQKHPGVKIEYEGGGSGHGQEAFLQGLTHIGRTDPPVKEDMWNKFVSTGDQPLQFPEIVGAVVVAFNLPGINDLKLSSELLVDIFIGNIEYWDNESIKNLNPDVNLPHKKIIVIHRSDASGTTAIFTTYLSMISEEWAQKVGAGKTVNWPVDNLGRGLAGKGNPGVVAILKQTDGGICYTELSFAIEENLSVAAIQNKNGNFVKPTKESIQSAVSQVSSYIPSPVDGYKEDMKQLLNAPGNNSYPIVAFTHLLVWQNKDGKHYSAEEAEAIKDFLTWILTEGQKEENIAPGYVSLPEEVAEIGLNAVDMIES
;
A
#
# COMPACT_ATOMS: atom_id res chain seq x y z
N MET A 1 27.40 10.45 -93.14
CA MET A 1 26.12 9.84 -92.90
C MET A 1 25.62 10.39 -91.57
N VAL A 2 24.77 11.41 -91.68
CA VAL A 2 24.29 12.21 -90.51
C VAL A 2 22.99 11.62 -90.11
N ILE A 3 22.86 11.18 -88.89
CA ILE A 3 21.56 10.80 -88.26
C ILE A 3 21.11 11.90 -87.39
N LYS A 4 19.99 12.53 -87.85
CA LYS A 4 19.16 13.49 -87.04
C LYS A 4 18.51 12.77 -85.89
N MET A 5 18.71 13.23 -84.68
CA MET A 5 17.85 12.88 -83.56
C MET A 5 16.84 14.00 -83.23
N GLU A 6 15.58 13.64 -83.29
CA GLU A 6 14.46 14.49 -83.01
C GLU A 6 14.31 14.79 -81.51
N LYS A 7 14.05 16.06 -81.15
CA LYS A 7 13.58 16.52 -79.83
C LYS A 7 12.08 16.23 -79.74
N LYS A 8 11.67 15.36 -78.80
CA LYS A 8 10.28 15.38 -78.34
C LYS A 8 10.18 14.98 -76.83
N HIS A 9 9.52 15.86 -76.12
CA HIS A 9 8.74 15.67 -74.87
C HIS A 9 9.50 15.46 -73.54
N TYR A 10 9.90 16.56 -72.92
CA TYR A 10 10.02 16.67 -71.46
C TYR A 10 9.30 17.93 -70.99
N ILE A 11 7.98 17.95 -71.12
CA ILE A 11 7.13 18.91 -70.42
C ILE A 11 5.96 18.09 -69.87
N GLY A 12 6.07 17.64 -68.64
CA GLY A 12 4.95 16.92 -68.02
C GLY A 12 5.19 16.35 -66.62
N ILE A 13 6.43 16.41 -66.06
CA ILE A 13 6.74 15.81 -64.78
C ILE A 13 7.14 16.84 -63.69
N GLY A 14 7.23 18.14 -64.08
CA GLY A 14 7.67 19.21 -63.12
C GLY A 14 6.58 19.79 -62.21
N VAL A 15 5.31 19.50 -62.44
CA VAL A 15 4.21 20.17 -61.68
C VAL A 15 3.60 19.26 -60.58
N ALA A 16 3.81 17.92 -60.65
CA ALA A 16 3.23 17.03 -59.65
C ALA A 16 4.12 16.84 -58.38
N VAL A 17 5.42 17.23 -58.42
CA VAL A 17 6.34 17.10 -57.29
C VAL A 17 6.33 18.33 -56.38
N ALA A 18 5.93 19.50 -56.90
CA ALA A 18 5.87 20.75 -56.12
C ALA A 18 4.65 20.86 -55.17
N CYS A 19 3.56 20.09 -55.40
CA CYS A 19 2.38 20.13 -54.52
C CYS A 19 2.43 19.16 -53.32
N ILE A 20 3.35 18.19 -53.29
CA ILE A 20 3.47 17.24 -52.17
C ILE A 20 4.42 17.74 -51.08
N VAL A 21 5.32 18.69 -51.39
CA VAL A 21 6.30 19.21 -50.42
C VAL A 21 5.73 20.39 -49.59
N VAL A 22 4.64 21.03 -50.00
CA VAL A 22 4.06 22.21 -49.32
C VAL A 22 2.98 21.81 -48.27
N ILE A 23 2.45 20.60 -48.33
CA ILE A 23 1.43 20.12 -47.32
C ILE A 23 2.09 19.51 -46.07
N ALA A 24 3.38 19.15 -46.12
CA ALA A 24 4.10 18.62 -44.94
C ALA A 24 4.72 19.72 -44.04
N ALA A 25 4.62 21.01 -44.39
CA ALA A 25 5.29 22.09 -43.65
C ALA A 25 4.37 22.99 -42.83
N VAL A 26 3.05 22.77 -42.80
CA VAL A 26 2.10 23.55 -42.02
C VAL A 26 1.11 22.63 -41.32
N ALA A 27 1.56 21.58 -40.66
CA ALA A 27 0.88 21.11 -39.47
C ALA A 27 1.41 22.00 -38.33
N PRO A 28 0.61 22.88 -37.72
CA PRO A 28 1.03 23.47 -36.47
C PRO A 28 1.27 22.34 -35.53
N ARG A 29 2.55 22.11 -35.13
CA ARG A 29 2.84 21.47 -33.88
C ARG A 29 2.22 22.41 -32.82
N TYR A 30 0.95 22.21 -32.54
CA TYR A 30 0.43 22.50 -31.22
C TYR A 30 1.18 21.56 -30.26
N ILE A 31 2.41 21.94 -29.92
CA ILE A 31 2.92 21.66 -28.60
C ILE A 31 2.03 22.54 -27.73
N SER A 32 0.87 22.02 -27.32
CA SER A 32 0.22 22.54 -26.15
C SER A 32 1.30 22.40 -25.05
N ASN A 33 1.83 23.53 -24.59
CA ASN A 33 2.37 23.59 -23.23
C ASN A 33 1.14 23.35 -22.33
N GLU A 34 0.67 22.11 -22.28
CA GLU A 34 -0.26 21.70 -21.23
C GLU A 34 0.52 21.87 -19.95
N HIS A 35 0.13 22.87 -19.18
CA HIS A 35 0.67 23.09 -17.84
C HIS A 35 0.36 21.83 -17.06
N THR A 36 1.40 21.05 -16.72
CA THR A 36 1.24 19.77 -16.03
C THR A 36 1.40 20.00 -14.54
N VAL A 37 0.34 19.77 -13.79
CA VAL A 37 0.39 19.77 -12.32
C VAL A 37 1.07 18.50 -11.85
N THR A 38 2.08 18.63 -10.99
CA THR A 38 2.76 17.49 -10.39
C THR A 38 2.39 17.35 -8.92
N LEU A 39 1.68 16.27 -8.59
CA LEU A 39 1.34 15.91 -7.23
C LEU A 39 2.38 14.95 -6.66
N ARG A 40 2.93 15.27 -5.50
CA ARG A 40 3.82 14.38 -4.75
C ARG A 40 3.03 13.67 -3.66
N THR A 41 3.21 12.36 -3.57
CA THR A 41 2.62 11.57 -2.50
C THR A 41 3.67 10.59 -1.94
N THR A 42 3.75 10.49 -0.62
CA THR A 42 4.76 9.64 0.01
C THR A 42 4.25 9.00 1.30
N GLY A 43 4.87 7.90 1.69
CA GLY A 43 4.64 7.26 2.98
C GLY A 43 4.57 5.75 2.95
N ALA A 44 3.49 5.20 3.45
CA ALA A 44 3.29 3.78 3.64
C ALA A 44 3.58 2.94 2.39
N THR A 45 4.34 1.85 2.54
CA THR A 45 4.56 0.86 1.47
C THR A 45 3.50 -0.24 1.46
N PHE A 46 2.60 -0.27 2.43
CA PHE A 46 1.48 -1.20 2.47
C PHE A 46 0.58 -1.06 1.22
N PRO A 47 0.10 0.15 0.81
CA PRO A 47 -0.76 0.31 -0.36
C PRO A 47 0.02 0.47 -1.68
N GLN A 48 1.32 0.19 -1.74
CA GLN A 48 2.19 0.55 -2.85
C GLN A 48 1.68 0.08 -4.23
N TYR A 49 1.33 -1.20 -4.37
CA TYR A 49 0.86 -1.73 -5.66
C TYR A 49 -0.51 -1.16 -6.06
N GLN A 50 -1.38 -0.90 -5.08
CA GLN A 50 -2.65 -0.24 -5.34
C GLN A 50 -2.45 1.20 -5.82
N ILE A 51 -1.60 1.97 -5.14
CA ILE A 51 -1.31 3.35 -5.53
C ILE A 51 -0.71 3.42 -6.93
N GLN A 52 0.26 2.56 -7.25
CA GLN A 52 0.88 2.50 -8.57
C GLN A 52 -0.15 2.16 -9.67
N LYS A 53 -1.10 1.26 -9.39
CA LYS A 53 -2.19 0.96 -10.30
C LYS A 53 -3.10 2.18 -10.50
N TRP A 54 -3.51 2.85 -9.42
CA TRP A 54 -4.35 4.03 -9.49
C TRP A 54 -3.67 5.17 -10.27
N ILE A 55 -2.42 5.48 -9.97
CA ILE A 55 -1.64 6.49 -10.69
C ILE A 55 -1.64 6.20 -12.19
N LYS A 56 -1.28 4.97 -12.56
CA LYS A 56 -1.23 4.55 -13.96
C LYS A 56 -2.56 4.73 -14.69
N VAL A 57 -3.68 4.36 -14.06
CA VAL A 57 -5.01 4.48 -14.67
C VAL A 57 -5.47 5.94 -14.71
N TYR A 58 -5.21 6.70 -13.64
CA TYR A 58 -5.61 8.10 -13.55
C TYR A 58 -4.87 8.98 -14.56
N GLU A 59 -3.54 8.91 -14.63
CA GLU A 59 -2.72 9.69 -15.56
C GLU A 59 -3.07 9.43 -17.04
N GLN A 60 -3.50 8.21 -17.39
CA GLN A 60 -3.96 7.91 -18.75
C GLN A 60 -5.24 8.68 -19.13
N LYS A 61 -6.08 9.02 -18.17
CA LYS A 61 -7.34 9.76 -18.36
C LYS A 61 -7.18 11.27 -18.13
N HIS A 62 -6.14 11.68 -17.42
CA HIS A 62 -5.88 13.07 -16.99
C HIS A 62 -4.43 13.48 -17.36
N PRO A 63 -4.13 13.69 -18.66
CA PRO A 63 -2.76 13.93 -19.15
C PRO A 63 -2.12 15.23 -18.60
N GLY A 64 -2.94 16.17 -18.07
CA GLY A 64 -2.46 17.40 -17.42
C GLY A 64 -2.02 17.19 -15.97
N VAL A 65 -2.09 15.97 -15.41
CA VAL A 65 -1.69 15.68 -14.03
C VAL A 65 -0.63 14.58 -14.02
N LYS A 66 0.45 14.83 -13.30
CA LYS A 66 1.48 13.81 -12.99
C LYS A 66 1.48 13.53 -11.50
N ILE A 67 1.59 12.27 -11.11
CA ILE A 67 1.58 11.87 -9.70
C ILE A 67 2.84 11.05 -9.40
N GLU A 68 3.65 11.55 -8.47
CA GLU A 68 4.88 10.90 -8.02
C GLU A 68 4.64 10.27 -6.64
N TYR A 69 4.89 8.95 -6.54
CA TYR A 69 4.77 8.20 -5.30
C TYR A 69 6.12 7.69 -4.83
N GLU A 70 6.44 7.96 -3.56
CA GLU A 70 7.62 7.43 -2.87
C GLU A 70 7.22 6.60 -1.65
N GLY A 71 7.61 5.33 -1.63
CA GLY A 71 7.40 4.42 -0.51
C GLY A 71 8.51 4.54 0.53
N GLY A 72 8.27 5.30 1.60
CA GLY A 72 9.23 5.50 2.70
C GLY A 72 8.82 4.91 4.05
N GLY A 73 7.62 4.29 4.14
CA GLY A 73 6.98 3.84 5.37
C GLY A 73 6.10 4.92 5.99
N SER A 74 5.12 4.49 6.82
CA SER A 74 4.11 5.40 7.40
C SER A 74 4.73 6.52 8.25
N GLY A 75 5.84 6.24 8.96
CA GLY A 75 6.53 7.27 9.73
C GLY A 75 7.11 8.36 8.85
N HIS A 76 7.71 7.99 7.70
CA HIS A 76 8.21 8.94 6.71
C HIS A 76 7.08 9.77 6.11
N GLY A 77 5.94 9.12 5.77
CA GLY A 77 4.77 9.82 5.24
C GLY A 77 4.23 10.90 6.18
N GLN A 78 4.11 10.57 7.46
CA GLN A 78 3.65 11.52 8.49
C GLN A 78 4.63 12.69 8.64
N GLU A 79 5.93 12.44 8.66
CA GLU A 79 6.95 13.48 8.81
C GLU A 79 7.05 14.37 7.56
N ALA A 80 7.05 13.77 6.36
CA ALA A 80 7.06 14.51 5.10
C ALA A 80 5.82 15.40 4.96
N PHE A 81 4.65 14.92 5.41
CA PHE A 81 3.41 15.70 5.43
C PHE A 81 3.52 16.90 6.38
N LEU A 82 4.03 16.70 7.60
CA LEU A 82 4.27 17.79 8.55
C LEU A 82 5.19 18.88 8.00
N GLN A 83 6.22 18.45 7.26
CA GLN A 83 7.24 19.36 6.71
C GLN A 83 6.84 20.01 5.38
N GLY A 84 5.65 19.70 4.82
CA GLY A 84 5.21 20.22 3.51
C GLY A 84 6.02 19.67 2.33
N LEU A 85 6.69 18.53 2.48
CA LEU A 85 7.50 17.90 1.43
C LEU A 85 6.64 17.04 0.48
N THR A 86 5.41 16.73 0.85
CA THR A 86 4.45 15.97 0.07
C THR A 86 3.09 16.64 0.09
N HIS A 87 2.33 16.54 -1.01
CA HIS A 87 0.95 17.03 -1.05
C HIS A 87 0.00 16.06 -0.35
N ILE A 88 0.24 14.76 -0.51
CA ILE A 88 -0.58 13.69 0.08
C ILE A 88 0.34 12.79 0.89
N GLY A 89 0.14 12.74 2.21
CA GLY A 89 0.80 11.78 3.09
C GLY A 89 0.04 10.45 3.12
N ARG A 90 0.75 9.33 3.32
CA ARG A 90 0.13 8.00 3.47
C ARG A 90 0.63 7.30 4.72
N THR A 91 -0.31 6.75 5.48
CA THR A 91 -0.04 6.03 6.72
C THR A 91 -1.01 4.87 6.90
N ASP A 92 -0.52 3.69 7.30
CA ASP A 92 -1.41 2.55 7.50
C ASP A 92 -2.16 2.67 8.84
N PRO A 93 -1.49 2.92 10.00
CA PRO A 93 -2.23 3.25 11.20
C PRO A 93 -2.69 4.71 11.17
N PRO A 94 -3.79 5.04 11.86
CA PRO A 94 -4.09 6.43 12.18
C PRO A 94 -2.90 7.14 12.83
N VAL A 95 -2.78 8.42 12.56
CA VAL A 95 -1.78 9.28 13.19
C VAL A 95 -2.07 9.35 14.69
N LYS A 96 -1.03 9.22 15.52
CA LYS A 96 -1.21 9.40 16.97
C LYS A 96 -1.47 10.86 17.33
N GLU A 97 -2.17 11.07 18.44
CA GLU A 97 -2.60 12.41 18.89
C GLU A 97 -1.44 13.41 19.04
N ASP A 98 -0.26 12.95 19.47
CA ASP A 98 0.92 13.81 19.58
C ASP A 98 1.41 14.35 18.22
N MET A 99 1.38 13.52 17.18
CA MET A 99 1.70 13.93 15.80
C MET A 99 0.57 14.76 15.20
N TRP A 100 -0.69 14.40 15.47
CA TRP A 100 -1.86 15.17 15.04
C TRP A 100 -1.80 16.60 15.56
N ASN A 101 -1.47 16.79 16.83
CA ASN A 101 -1.31 18.10 17.45
C ASN A 101 -0.19 18.92 16.80
N LYS A 102 0.90 18.28 16.32
CA LYS A 102 1.92 18.97 15.52
C LYS A 102 1.36 19.45 14.18
N PHE A 103 0.56 18.63 13.50
CA PHE A 103 -0.12 19.07 12.27
C PHE A 103 -1.00 20.28 12.52
N VAL A 104 -1.89 20.22 13.51
CA VAL A 104 -2.78 21.33 13.88
C VAL A 104 -1.96 22.60 14.23
N SER A 105 -0.80 22.43 14.87
CA SER A 105 0.06 23.57 15.25
C SER A 105 0.66 24.34 14.06
N THR A 106 0.60 23.76 12.85
CA THR A 106 0.96 24.49 11.63
C THR A 106 -0.04 25.61 11.33
N GLY A 107 -1.23 25.58 11.94
CA GLY A 107 -2.31 26.57 11.76
C GLY A 107 -3.26 26.23 10.61
N ASP A 108 -3.31 24.99 10.17
CA ASP A 108 -4.31 24.45 9.26
C ASP A 108 -4.88 23.14 9.81
N GLN A 109 -6.00 22.70 9.27
CA GLN A 109 -6.69 21.47 9.68
C GLN A 109 -6.17 20.29 8.82
N PRO A 110 -5.52 19.29 9.43
CA PRO A 110 -5.24 18.03 8.74
C PRO A 110 -6.53 17.22 8.61
N LEU A 111 -6.66 16.50 7.52
CA LEU A 111 -7.73 15.55 7.24
C LEU A 111 -7.12 14.17 7.08
N GLN A 112 -7.67 13.16 7.77
CA GLN A 112 -7.27 11.76 7.65
C GLN A 112 -8.47 10.88 7.42
N PHE A 113 -8.39 10.02 6.41
CA PHE A 113 -9.47 9.08 6.07
C PHE A 113 -8.91 7.85 5.34
N PRO A 114 -9.62 6.70 5.38
CA PRO A 114 -9.22 5.49 4.69
C PRO A 114 -9.19 5.65 3.16
N GLU A 115 -8.27 4.93 2.51
CA GLU A 115 -8.20 4.88 1.03
C GLU A 115 -8.45 3.48 0.45
N ILE A 116 -8.04 2.42 1.15
CA ILE A 116 -8.18 1.02 0.69
C ILE A 116 -8.05 0.06 1.88
N VAL A 117 -8.55 -1.17 1.71
CA VAL A 117 -8.36 -2.27 2.66
C VAL A 117 -7.30 -3.23 2.15
N GLY A 118 -6.41 -3.67 3.04
CA GLY A 118 -5.42 -4.71 2.76
C GLY A 118 -5.25 -5.67 3.94
N ALA A 119 -4.35 -6.64 3.79
CA ALA A 119 -4.05 -7.61 4.83
C ALA A 119 -2.55 -7.73 5.07
N VAL A 120 -2.15 -7.87 6.33
CA VAL A 120 -0.81 -8.30 6.69
C VAL A 120 -0.78 -9.82 6.69
N VAL A 121 0.14 -10.40 5.94
CA VAL A 121 0.31 -11.84 5.83
C VAL A 121 1.62 -12.28 6.48
N VAL A 122 1.65 -13.52 6.92
CA VAL A 122 2.86 -14.18 7.42
C VAL A 122 3.41 -15.06 6.30
N ALA A 123 4.46 -14.58 5.66
CA ALA A 123 5.14 -15.28 4.58
C ALA A 123 6.37 -16.02 5.10
N PHE A 124 6.70 -17.15 4.47
CA PHE A 124 7.83 -17.97 4.87
C PHE A 124 8.59 -18.54 3.67
N ASN A 125 9.85 -18.90 3.89
CA ASN A 125 10.71 -19.52 2.89
C ASN A 125 11.20 -20.87 3.39
N LEU A 126 10.43 -21.92 3.08
CA LEU A 126 10.76 -23.32 3.31
C LEU A 126 10.63 -24.06 1.98
N PRO A 127 11.74 -24.41 1.31
CA PRO A 127 11.70 -25.06 0.01
C PRO A 127 10.85 -26.32 0.01
N GLY A 128 9.88 -26.39 -0.91
CA GLY A 128 8.97 -27.52 -1.07
C GLY A 128 7.75 -27.52 -0.13
N ILE A 129 7.60 -26.51 0.72
CA ILE A 129 6.45 -26.34 1.63
C ILE A 129 5.68 -25.10 1.24
N ASN A 130 4.41 -25.27 0.85
CA ASN A 130 3.53 -24.18 0.43
C ASN A 130 2.30 -23.98 1.33
N ASP A 131 2.00 -24.97 2.16
CA ASP A 131 0.89 -24.94 3.10
C ASP A 131 1.41 -25.08 4.52
N LEU A 132 1.10 -24.08 5.33
CA LEU A 132 1.46 -24.03 6.74
C LEU A 132 0.32 -23.40 7.53
N LYS A 133 -0.01 -23.99 8.67
CA LYS A 133 -0.97 -23.45 9.64
C LYS A 133 -0.21 -22.97 10.87
N LEU A 134 -0.52 -21.76 11.31
CA LEU A 134 0.01 -21.19 12.54
C LEU A 134 -1.15 -20.73 13.44
N SER A 135 -1.18 -21.23 14.67
CA SER A 135 -2.12 -20.70 15.67
C SER A 135 -1.66 -19.31 16.13
N SER A 136 -2.56 -18.57 16.76
CA SER A 136 -2.25 -17.27 17.34
C SER A 136 -1.08 -17.37 18.35
N GLU A 137 -1.04 -18.41 19.17
CA GLU A 137 0.01 -18.68 20.14
C GLU A 137 1.35 -18.96 19.47
N LEU A 138 1.37 -19.88 18.48
CA LEU A 138 2.60 -20.19 17.74
C LEU A 138 3.16 -18.98 17.01
N LEU A 139 2.29 -18.13 16.48
CA LEU A 139 2.72 -16.90 15.83
C LEU A 139 3.47 -16.00 16.81
N VAL A 140 2.92 -15.80 18.01
CA VAL A 140 3.58 -15.03 19.07
C VAL A 140 4.91 -15.69 19.47
N ASP A 141 4.93 -16.99 19.74
CA ASP A 141 6.13 -17.74 20.18
C ASP A 141 7.27 -17.68 19.16
N ILE A 142 6.95 -17.70 17.87
CA ILE A 142 7.94 -17.55 16.79
C ILE A 142 8.55 -16.16 16.82
N PHE A 143 7.70 -15.11 16.82
CA PHE A 143 8.18 -13.73 16.71
C PHE A 143 8.81 -13.19 17.99
N ILE A 144 8.46 -13.74 19.15
CA ILE A 144 9.13 -13.42 20.43
C ILE A 144 10.44 -14.21 20.61
N GLY A 145 10.61 -15.32 19.84
CA GLY A 145 11.80 -16.15 19.84
C GLY A 145 11.78 -17.38 20.75
N ASN A 146 10.62 -17.74 21.32
CA ASN A 146 10.47 -18.95 22.14
C ASN A 146 10.63 -20.23 21.30
N ILE A 147 10.26 -20.20 20.02
CA ILE A 147 10.45 -21.31 19.07
C ILE A 147 11.67 -21.04 18.21
N GLU A 148 12.64 -21.98 18.21
CA GLU A 148 13.89 -21.81 17.48
C GLU A 148 13.91 -22.54 16.13
N TYR A 149 13.23 -23.69 16.02
CA TYR A 149 13.30 -24.58 14.84
C TYR A 149 11.93 -24.83 14.26
N TRP A 150 11.86 -24.99 12.92
CA TRP A 150 10.64 -25.28 12.20
C TRP A 150 10.02 -26.64 12.55
N ASP A 151 10.82 -27.64 12.92
CA ASP A 151 10.36 -28.97 13.34
C ASP A 151 9.98 -29.04 14.82
N ASN A 152 9.74 -27.89 15.48
CA ASN A 152 9.18 -27.86 16.83
C ASN A 152 7.86 -28.68 16.90
N GLU A 153 7.68 -29.44 17.97
CA GLU A 153 6.51 -30.31 18.13
C GLU A 153 5.18 -29.58 18.06
N SER A 154 5.10 -28.37 18.56
CA SER A 154 3.87 -27.55 18.49
C SER A 154 3.52 -27.16 17.04
N ILE A 155 4.51 -26.88 16.18
CA ILE A 155 4.28 -26.62 14.75
C ILE A 155 3.90 -27.93 14.03
N LYS A 156 4.60 -29.03 14.28
CA LYS A 156 4.30 -30.34 13.69
C LYS A 156 2.88 -30.81 14.00
N ASN A 157 2.44 -30.68 15.25
CA ASN A 157 1.10 -31.09 15.67
C ASN A 157 -0.02 -30.37 14.93
N LEU A 158 0.17 -29.10 14.52
CA LEU A 158 -0.76 -28.39 13.67
C LEU A 158 -0.64 -28.73 12.17
N ASN A 159 0.49 -29.30 11.76
CA ASN A 159 0.83 -29.58 10.37
C ASN A 159 1.30 -31.02 10.18
N PRO A 160 0.49 -32.06 10.58
CA PRO A 160 0.92 -33.44 10.62
C PRO A 160 1.30 -34.00 9.24
N ASP A 161 0.74 -33.44 8.17
CA ASP A 161 0.99 -33.88 6.80
C ASP A 161 2.17 -33.13 6.14
N VAL A 162 2.84 -32.23 6.88
CA VAL A 162 3.97 -31.41 6.39
C VAL A 162 5.27 -31.97 6.98
N ASN A 163 6.21 -32.34 6.12
CA ASN A 163 7.55 -32.78 6.57
C ASN A 163 8.41 -31.51 6.85
N LEU A 164 8.30 -30.99 8.07
CA LEU A 164 9.04 -29.80 8.51
C LEU A 164 10.52 -30.12 8.72
N PRO A 165 11.45 -29.33 8.15
CA PRO A 165 12.87 -29.55 8.28
C PRO A 165 13.39 -29.11 9.66
N HIS A 166 14.44 -29.78 10.16
CA HIS A 166 15.21 -29.29 11.31
C HIS A 166 16.05 -28.08 10.94
N LYS A 167 15.41 -26.93 10.87
CA LYS A 167 15.99 -25.67 10.40
C LYS A 167 15.64 -24.53 11.35
N LYS A 168 16.61 -23.64 11.63
CA LYS A 168 16.36 -22.46 12.47
C LYS A 168 15.37 -21.52 11.80
N ILE A 169 14.48 -20.96 12.61
CA ILE A 169 13.57 -19.90 12.20
C ILE A 169 14.30 -18.58 12.27
N ILE A 170 14.40 -17.89 11.13
CA ILE A 170 14.94 -16.53 11.01
C ILE A 170 13.80 -15.58 10.78
N VAL A 171 13.57 -14.66 11.70
CA VAL A 171 12.50 -13.67 11.61
C VAL A 171 12.99 -12.44 10.86
N ILE A 172 12.29 -12.07 9.79
CA ILE A 172 12.59 -10.87 9.03
C ILE A 172 11.53 -9.81 9.36
N HIS A 173 11.98 -8.65 9.82
CA HIS A 173 11.12 -7.55 10.23
C HIS A 173 11.52 -6.22 9.56
N ARG A 174 10.77 -5.17 9.82
CA ARG A 174 11.01 -3.83 9.25
C ARG A 174 12.11 -3.08 10.01
N SER A 175 12.95 -2.37 9.26
CA SER A 175 14.00 -1.48 9.81
C SER A 175 13.56 -0.02 9.88
N ASP A 176 12.47 0.35 9.23
CA ASP A 176 11.89 1.70 9.17
C ASP A 176 10.65 1.84 10.09
N ALA A 177 10.20 3.07 10.30
CA ALA A 177 8.96 3.35 11.03
C ALA A 177 7.73 2.95 10.18
N SER A 178 7.33 1.69 10.32
CA SER A 178 6.41 0.98 9.44
C SER A 178 4.99 0.90 9.97
N GLY A 179 4.02 1.24 9.12
CA GLY A 179 2.61 0.97 9.41
C GLY A 179 2.28 -0.51 9.42
N THR A 180 2.85 -1.31 8.51
CA THR A 180 2.69 -2.78 8.52
C THR A 180 3.17 -3.38 9.84
N THR A 181 4.28 -2.87 10.40
CA THR A 181 4.75 -3.25 11.76
C THR A 181 3.72 -2.86 12.82
N ALA A 182 3.17 -1.64 12.74
CA ALA A 182 2.16 -1.20 13.71
C ALA A 182 0.91 -2.10 13.67
N ILE A 183 0.40 -2.44 12.49
CA ILE A 183 -0.74 -3.35 12.32
C ILE A 183 -0.42 -4.73 12.93
N PHE A 184 0.70 -5.33 12.54
CA PHE A 184 1.10 -6.65 12.98
C PHE A 184 1.32 -6.72 14.50
N THR A 185 2.06 -5.77 15.06
CA THR A 185 2.36 -5.74 16.50
C THR A 185 1.13 -5.37 17.34
N THR A 186 0.20 -4.58 16.81
CA THR A 186 -1.10 -4.35 17.46
C THR A 186 -1.91 -5.64 17.52
N TYR A 187 -1.99 -6.39 16.41
CA TYR A 187 -2.64 -7.70 16.39
C TYR A 187 -2.00 -8.65 17.43
N LEU A 188 -0.67 -8.78 17.46
CA LEU A 188 0.02 -9.64 18.43
C LEU A 188 -0.25 -9.20 19.89
N SER A 189 -0.31 -7.88 20.14
CA SER A 189 -0.67 -7.35 21.47
C SER A 189 -2.12 -7.63 21.86
N MET A 190 -3.05 -7.72 20.89
CA MET A 190 -4.44 -8.06 21.16
C MET A 190 -4.66 -9.52 21.52
N ILE A 191 -3.82 -10.42 20.99
CA ILE A 191 -3.96 -11.87 21.17
C ILE A 191 -3.04 -12.46 22.25
N SER A 192 -2.06 -11.69 22.74
CA SER A 192 -1.08 -12.15 23.73
C SER A 192 -0.72 -11.03 24.71
N GLU A 193 -1.00 -11.30 25.99
CA GLU A 193 -0.58 -10.42 27.07
C GLU A 193 0.96 -10.41 27.22
N GLU A 194 1.61 -11.55 27.01
CA GLU A 194 3.08 -11.65 27.04
C GLU A 194 3.72 -10.73 25.98
N TRP A 195 3.19 -10.73 24.74
CA TRP A 195 3.65 -9.83 23.70
C TRP A 195 3.40 -8.36 24.09
N ALA A 196 2.21 -8.04 24.57
CA ALA A 196 1.84 -6.69 24.94
C ALA A 196 2.77 -6.11 26.03
N GLN A 197 3.18 -6.94 26.99
CA GLN A 197 4.06 -6.50 28.08
C GLN A 197 5.56 -6.44 27.67
N LYS A 198 6.04 -7.41 26.86
CA LYS A 198 7.45 -7.53 26.50
C LYS A 198 7.87 -6.68 25.31
N VAL A 199 6.98 -6.53 24.33
CA VAL A 199 7.27 -5.90 23.04
C VAL A 199 6.35 -4.70 22.79
N GLY A 200 5.03 -4.88 22.98
CA GLY A 200 4.02 -3.87 22.72
C GLY A 200 3.70 -3.71 21.23
N ALA A 201 3.11 -2.57 20.89
CA ALA A 201 2.65 -2.24 19.55
C ALA A 201 3.18 -0.88 19.08
N GLY A 202 3.56 -0.76 17.81
CA GLY A 202 4.03 0.50 17.25
C GLY A 202 4.63 0.36 15.86
N LYS A 203 4.91 1.52 15.23
CA LYS A 203 5.62 1.59 13.93
C LYS A 203 7.07 1.07 14.04
N THR A 204 7.61 1.08 15.23
CA THR A 204 8.94 0.58 15.59
C THR A 204 8.84 -0.08 16.95
N VAL A 205 9.38 -1.29 17.08
CA VAL A 205 9.45 -2.05 18.34
C VAL A 205 10.84 -2.69 18.47
N ASN A 206 11.20 -3.08 19.70
CA ASN A 206 12.40 -3.88 19.92
C ASN A 206 12.06 -5.36 19.70
N TRP A 207 12.65 -5.97 18.68
CA TRP A 207 12.39 -7.37 18.35
C TRP A 207 13.25 -8.30 19.22
N PRO A 208 12.65 -9.17 20.05
CA PRO A 208 13.43 -10.06 20.91
C PRO A 208 14.36 -11.01 20.15
N VAL A 209 13.96 -11.41 18.93
CA VAL A 209 14.74 -12.27 18.03
C VAL A 209 16.09 -11.69 17.62
N ASP A 210 16.25 -10.35 17.64
CA ASP A 210 17.53 -9.69 17.34
C ASP A 210 18.60 -10.02 18.38
N ASN A 211 18.21 -10.01 19.67
CA ASN A 211 19.09 -10.37 20.77
C ASN A 211 19.49 -11.86 20.76
N LEU A 212 18.71 -12.69 20.06
CA LEU A 212 18.96 -14.13 19.86
C LEU A 212 19.78 -14.42 18.60
N GLY A 213 20.16 -13.39 17.84
CA GLY A 213 20.87 -13.55 16.56
C GLY A 213 20.04 -14.22 15.47
N ARG A 214 18.70 -14.11 15.56
CA ARG A 214 17.75 -14.70 14.62
C ARG A 214 16.82 -13.67 13.98
N GLY A 215 17.10 -12.39 14.13
CA GLY A 215 16.42 -11.27 13.48
C GLY A 215 17.19 -10.74 12.28
N LEU A 216 16.49 -10.40 11.21
CA LEU A 216 17.01 -9.63 10.07
C LEU A 216 16.06 -8.48 9.77
N ALA A 217 16.59 -7.34 9.34
CA ALA A 217 15.81 -6.13 9.15
C ALA A 217 15.86 -5.63 7.71
N GLY A 218 14.66 -5.37 7.11
CA GLY A 218 14.50 -4.87 5.75
C GLY A 218 13.75 -3.54 5.69
N LYS A 219 14.16 -2.64 4.80
CA LYS A 219 13.49 -1.35 4.59
C LYS A 219 12.28 -1.52 3.68
N GLY A 220 11.09 -1.10 4.15
CA GLY A 220 9.82 -1.24 3.43
C GLY A 220 9.38 -2.70 3.28
N ASN A 221 8.16 -2.94 2.78
CA ASN A 221 7.72 -4.27 2.40
C ASN A 221 8.64 -4.91 1.32
N PRO A 222 9.11 -4.16 0.29
CA PRO A 222 10.04 -4.72 -0.69
C PRO A 222 11.33 -5.26 -0.07
N GLY A 223 11.93 -4.53 0.88
CA GLY A 223 13.18 -4.95 1.53
C GLY A 223 13.02 -6.20 2.38
N VAL A 224 11.91 -6.32 3.12
CA VAL A 224 11.58 -7.54 3.90
C VAL A 224 11.42 -8.74 2.98
N VAL A 225 10.67 -8.59 1.90
CA VAL A 225 10.43 -9.66 0.92
C VAL A 225 11.72 -10.09 0.22
N ALA A 226 12.57 -9.14 -0.17
CA ALA A 226 13.86 -9.46 -0.81
C ALA A 226 14.77 -10.28 0.11
N ILE A 227 14.81 -9.97 1.41
CA ILE A 227 15.57 -10.72 2.41
C ILE A 227 14.95 -12.11 2.63
N LEU A 228 13.61 -12.21 2.73
CA LEU A 228 12.92 -13.50 2.90
C LEU A 228 13.27 -14.47 1.78
N LYS A 229 13.24 -14.03 0.53
CA LYS A 229 13.55 -14.88 -0.65
C LYS A 229 14.96 -15.46 -0.61
N GLN A 230 15.91 -14.79 0.04
CA GLN A 230 17.31 -15.22 0.17
C GLN A 230 17.57 -15.97 1.47
N THR A 231 16.61 -16.02 2.41
CA THR A 231 16.80 -16.60 3.74
C THR A 231 16.04 -17.92 3.83
N ASP A 232 16.76 -19.03 3.64
CA ASP A 232 16.20 -20.37 3.84
C ASP A 232 15.87 -20.60 5.34
N GLY A 233 14.62 -20.97 5.65
CA GLY A 233 14.09 -21.00 7.01
C GLY A 233 13.56 -19.66 7.51
N GLY A 234 13.48 -18.66 6.63
CA GLY A 234 12.95 -17.32 6.97
C GLY A 234 11.43 -17.30 7.15
N ILE A 235 10.99 -16.38 8.00
CA ILE A 235 9.58 -16.00 8.20
C ILE A 235 9.51 -14.48 8.34
N CYS A 236 8.49 -13.87 7.76
CA CYS A 236 8.27 -12.44 7.87
C CYS A 236 6.77 -12.11 7.93
N TYR A 237 6.47 -10.86 8.24
CA TYR A 237 5.18 -10.26 7.96
C TYR A 237 5.34 -9.22 6.83
N THR A 238 4.38 -9.18 5.92
CA THR A 238 4.34 -8.22 4.81
C THR A 238 2.89 -7.97 4.38
N GLU A 239 2.65 -7.01 3.52
CA GLU A 239 1.33 -6.83 2.93
C GLU A 239 1.10 -7.89 1.82
N LEU A 240 -0.16 -8.33 1.66
CA LEU A 240 -0.56 -9.45 0.81
C LEU A 240 -0.16 -9.30 -0.66
N SER A 241 -0.25 -8.09 -1.23
CA SER A 241 0.11 -7.88 -2.65
C SER A 241 1.57 -8.19 -2.94
N PHE A 242 2.48 -7.91 -1.98
CA PHE A 242 3.89 -8.29 -2.11
C PHE A 242 4.08 -9.81 -2.10
N ALA A 243 3.30 -10.53 -1.31
CA ALA A 243 3.36 -11.99 -1.31
C ALA A 243 2.83 -12.58 -2.64
N ILE A 244 1.79 -11.98 -3.21
CA ILE A 244 1.23 -12.37 -4.51
C ILE A 244 2.22 -12.09 -5.65
N GLU A 245 2.73 -10.85 -5.75
CA GLU A 245 3.63 -10.42 -6.83
C GLU A 245 4.95 -11.20 -6.83
N GLU A 246 5.46 -11.54 -5.64
CA GLU A 246 6.71 -12.27 -5.48
C GLU A 246 6.54 -13.79 -5.32
N ASN A 247 5.29 -14.28 -5.47
CA ASN A 247 4.91 -15.69 -5.38
C ASN A 247 5.44 -16.37 -4.10
N LEU A 248 5.21 -15.72 -2.95
CA LEU A 248 5.66 -16.23 -1.65
C LEU A 248 4.66 -17.24 -1.08
N SER A 249 5.16 -18.22 -0.34
CA SER A 249 4.33 -19.10 0.51
C SER A 249 3.85 -18.32 1.73
N VAL A 250 2.52 -18.36 1.99
CA VAL A 250 1.89 -17.67 3.12
C VAL A 250 1.16 -18.67 4.02
N ALA A 251 1.27 -18.47 5.33
CA ALA A 251 0.61 -19.32 6.31
C ALA A 251 -0.89 -19.02 6.42
N ALA A 252 -1.70 -20.05 6.67
CA ALA A 252 -3.05 -19.88 7.16
C ALA A 252 -2.98 -19.58 8.67
N ILE A 253 -3.57 -18.46 9.08
CA ILE A 253 -3.54 -17.98 10.47
C ILE A 253 -4.85 -18.32 11.16
N GLN A 254 -4.76 -18.78 12.40
CA GLN A 254 -5.93 -19.05 13.22
C GLN A 254 -6.64 -17.74 13.57
N ASN A 255 -7.92 -17.68 13.22
CA ASN A 255 -8.74 -16.51 13.52
C ASN A 255 -9.42 -16.63 14.91
N LYS A 256 -10.14 -15.59 15.31
CA LYS A 256 -10.85 -15.50 16.60
C LYS A 256 -11.79 -16.67 16.87
N ASN A 257 -12.36 -17.27 15.82
CA ASN A 257 -13.28 -18.42 15.92
C ASN A 257 -12.56 -19.78 15.91
N GLY A 258 -11.22 -19.81 15.93
CA GLY A 258 -10.41 -21.02 15.94
C GLY A 258 -10.14 -21.65 14.58
N ASN A 259 -10.61 -21.04 13.48
CA ASN A 259 -10.41 -21.55 12.12
C ASN A 259 -9.10 -21.06 11.53
N PHE A 260 -8.41 -21.91 10.76
CA PHE A 260 -7.22 -21.51 9.99
C PHE A 260 -7.66 -20.93 8.65
N VAL A 261 -7.38 -19.64 8.46
CA VAL A 261 -7.84 -18.86 7.30
C VAL A 261 -6.64 -18.38 6.48
N LYS A 262 -6.65 -18.64 5.17
CA LYS A 262 -5.72 -18.04 4.22
C LYS A 262 -6.16 -16.63 3.86
N PRO A 263 -5.22 -15.72 3.56
CA PRO A 263 -5.53 -14.36 3.11
C PRO A 263 -6.01 -14.40 1.64
N THR A 264 -7.31 -14.33 1.45
CA THR A 264 -7.96 -14.23 0.14
C THR A 264 -8.85 -13.00 0.12
N LYS A 265 -9.28 -12.57 -1.08
CA LYS A 265 -10.25 -11.47 -1.23
C LYS A 265 -11.49 -11.73 -0.36
N GLU A 266 -12.02 -12.94 -0.41
CA GLU A 266 -13.24 -13.35 0.30
C GLU A 266 -13.03 -13.33 1.83
N SER A 267 -11.86 -13.77 2.31
CA SER A 267 -11.58 -13.79 3.75
C SER A 267 -11.32 -12.38 4.32
N ILE A 268 -10.76 -11.47 3.53
CA ILE A 268 -10.61 -10.06 3.87
C ILE A 268 -11.98 -9.38 3.86
N GLN A 269 -12.80 -9.60 2.83
CA GLN A 269 -14.18 -9.08 2.77
C GLN A 269 -15.03 -9.61 3.92
N SER A 270 -14.85 -10.88 4.31
CA SER A 270 -15.51 -11.44 5.49
C SER A 270 -15.15 -10.68 6.76
N ALA A 271 -13.87 -10.32 6.96
CA ALA A 271 -13.45 -9.52 8.11
C ALA A 271 -14.06 -8.12 8.09
N VAL A 272 -14.03 -7.45 6.94
CA VAL A 272 -14.60 -6.10 6.76
C VAL A 272 -16.11 -6.08 7.06
N SER A 273 -16.85 -7.10 6.59
CA SER A 273 -18.30 -7.18 6.78
C SER A 273 -18.76 -7.41 8.23
N GLN A 274 -17.84 -7.84 9.12
CA GLN A 274 -18.14 -8.07 10.54
C GLN A 274 -18.01 -6.82 11.40
N VAL A 275 -17.45 -5.75 10.85
CA VAL A 275 -17.17 -4.53 11.59
C VAL A 275 -18.24 -3.51 11.26
N SER A 276 -18.99 -3.10 12.28
CA SER A 276 -19.85 -1.93 12.17
C SER A 276 -18.97 -0.68 12.10
N SER A 277 -19.17 0.08 11.08
CA SER A 277 -18.32 1.18 10.63
C SER A 277 -18.28 2.36 11.60
N TYR A 278 -17.48 2.27 12.66
CA TYR A 278 -17.02 3.48 13.32
C TYR A 278 -15.70 3.90 12.67
N ILE A 279 -15.79 4.79 11.71
CA ILE A 279 -14.62 5.51 11.19
C ILE A 279 -14.67 6.91 11.82
N PRO A 280 -13.58 7.37 12.44
CA PRO A 280 -13.51 8.72 12.98
C PRO A 280 -13.80 9.77 11.89
N SER A 281 -14.36 10.91 12.31
CA SER A 281 -14.44 12.07 11.42
C SER A 281 -13.06 12.42 10.88
N PRO A 282 -12.92 12.82 9.61
CA PRO A 282 -11.61 13.17 9.03
C PRO A 282 -10.82 14.22 9.82
N VAL A 283 -11.49 15.13 10.52
CA VAL A 283 -10.88 16.16 11.39
C VAL A 283 -10.42 15.61 12.75
N ASP A 284 -10.87 14.41 13.11
CA ASP A 284 -10.51 13.65 14.29
C ASP A 284 -9.75 12.35 13.93
N GLY A 285 -9.12 12.30 12.76
CA GLY A 285 -8.54 11.11 12.17
C GLY A 285 -7.46 10.42 13.02
N TYR A 286 -6.97 11.06 14.08
CA TYR A 286 -6.05 10.47 15.05
C TYR A 286 -6.73 9.47 16.00
N LYS A 287 -8.06 9.47 16.07
CA LYS A 287 -8.81 8.49 16.86
C LYS A 287 -8.67 7.11 16.23
N GLU A 288 -8.47 6.11 17.06
CA GLU A 288 -8.09 4.77 16.60
C GLU A 288 -9.29 4.02 16.01
N ASP A 289 -9.14 3.56 14.76
CA ASP A 289 -10.07 2.66 14.07
C ASP A 289 -9.46 1.28 13.78
N MET A 290 -8.13 1.16 13.82
CA MET A 290 -7.38 -0.02 13.39
C MET A 290 -7.79 -1.30 14.10
N LYS A 291 -8.08 -1.24 15.40
CA LYS A 291 -8.47 -2.41 16.20
C LYS A 291 -9.82 -3.01 15.82
N GLN A 292 -10.63 -2.30 15.07
CA GLN A 292 -11.94 -2.80 14.67
C GLN A 292 -11.84 -3.93 13.65
N LEU A 293 -10.91 -3.82 12.68
CA LEU A 293 -10.69 -4.84 11.66
C LEU A 293 -9.75 -5.96 12.12
N LEU A 294 -8.87 -5.69 13.08
CA LEU A 294 -7.95 -6.70 13.61
C LEU A 294 -8.71 -7.73 14.44
N ASN A 295 -8.43 -9.00 14.17
CA ASN A 295 -9.05 -10.14 14.83
C ASN A 295 -10.61 -10.09 14.79
N ALA A 296 -11.16 -9.61 13.66
CA ALA A 296 -12.59 -9.54 13.44
C ALA A 296 -13.26 -10.91 13.63
N PRO A 297 -14.49 -10.98 14.19
CA PRO A 297 -15.20 -12.24 14.31
C PRO A 297 -15.56 -12.82 12.93
N GLY A 298 -16.04 -14.05 12.91
CA GLY A 298 -16.47 -14.75 11.71
C GLY A 298 -15.62 -15.97 11.38
N ASN A 299 -16.24 -17.03 10.87
CA ASN A 299 -15.55 -18.29 10.60
C ASN A 299 -14.51 -18.18 9.49
N ASN A 300 -14.75 -17.29 8.52
CA ASN A 300 -13.89 -17.13 7.35
C ASN A 300 -13.11 -15.80 7.36
N SER A 301 -13.21 -15.01 8.43
CA SER A 301 -12.52 -13.72 8.53
C SER A 301 -11.02 -13.92 8.71
N TYR A 302 -10.21 -13.33 7.81
CA TYR A 302 -8.78 -13.28 7.98
C TYR A 302 -8.43 -12.33 9.15
N PRO A 303 -7.53 -12.71 10.08
CA PRO A 303 -7.42 -11.97 11.34
C PRO A 303 -6.62 -10.67 11.28
N ILE A 304 -5.78 -10.44 10.24
CA ILE A 304 -4.88 -9.29 10.21
C ILE A 304 -5.22 -8.41 9.00
N VAL A 305 -6.38 -7.78 9.07
CA VAL A 305 -6.92 -6.85 8.06
C VAL A 305 -6.86 -5.43 8.59
N ALA A 306 -6.55 -4.46 7.76
CA ALA A 306 -6.51 -3.05 8.13
C ALA A 306 -6.86 -2.13 6.96
N PHE A 307 -7.33 -0.93 7.29
CA PHE A 307 -7.33 0.21 6.39
C PHE A 307 -5.91 0.78 6.25
N THR A 308 -5.64 1.45 5.13
CA THR A 308 -4.59 2.43 5.00
C THR A 308 -5.20 3.80 4.73
N HIS A 309 -4.51 4.86 5.14
CA HIS A 309 -5.10 6.21 5.25
C HIS A 309 -4.34 7.23 4.43
N LEU A 310 -5.09 8.20 3.92
CA LEU A 310 -4.60 9.44 3.34
C LEU A 310 -4.49 10.54 4.40
N LEU A 311 -3.52 11.42 4.21
CA LEU A 311 -3.34 12.66 4.95
C LEU A 311 -3.30 13.80 3.93
N VAL A 312 -4.20 14.77 4.08
CA VAL A 312 -4.25 16.00 3.28
C VAL A 312 -4.59 17.19 4.16
N TRP A 313 -4.26 18.40 3.71
CA TRP A 313 -4.64 19.63 4.41
C TRP A 313 -6.01 20.09 3.92
N GLN A 314 -6.77 20.71 4.80
CA GLN A 314 -7.95 21.49 4.42
C GLN A 314 -7.56 22.64 3.48
N ASN A 315 -6.30 23.08 3.54
CA ASN A 315 -5.72 24.14 2.73
C ASN A 315 -6.36 25.52 2.95
N LYS A 316 -6.68 25.81 4.20
CA LYS A 316 -7.30 27.06 4.56
C LYS A 316 -6.46 28.26 4.08
N ASP A 317 -7.10 29.20 3.37
CA ASP A 317 -6.48 30.39 2.80
C ASP A 317 -5.31 30.05 1.81
N GLY A 318 -5.31 28.89 1.16
CA GLY A 318 -4.27 28.47 0.22
C GLY A 318 -2.91 28.23 0.86
N LYS A 319 -2.87 27.76 2.11
CA LYS A 319 -1.65 27.70 2.93
C LYS A 319 -0.65 26.65 2.49
N HIS A 320 -1.10 25.51 2.01
CA HIS A 320 -0.29 24.35 1.68
C HIS A 320 -0.26 24.00 0.20
N TYR A 321 -1.31 24.35 -0.53
CA TYR A 321 -1.47 24.07 -1.96
C TYR A 321 -1.86 25.34 -2.70
N SER A 322 -1.34 25.52 -3.91
CA SER A 322 -1.92 26.48 -4.86
C SER A 322 -3.35 26.04 -5.25
N ALA A 323 -4.14 26.95 -5.80
CA ALA A 323 -5.49 26.61 -6.25
C ALA A 323 -5.49 25.47 -7.27
N GLU A 324 -4.52 25.45 -8.20
CA GLU A 324 -4.39 24.40 -9.21
C GLU A 324 -4.01 23.04 -8.59
N GLU A 325 -3.09 23.01 -7.61
CA GLU A 325 -2.73 21.79 -6.88
C GLU A 325 -3.91 21.28 -6.04
N ALA A 326 -4.64 22.17 -5.37
CA ALA A 326 -5.81 21.81 -4.56
C ALA A 326 -6.90 21.16 -5.42
N GLU A 327 -7.23 21.73 -6.58
CA GLU A 327 -8.19 21.14 -7.53
C GLU A 327 -7.70 19.75 -8.02
N ALA A 328 -6.43 19.64 -8.42
CA ALA A 328 -5.88 18.37 -8.88
C ALA A 328 -5.87 17.29 -7.76
N ILE A 329 -5.64 17.69 -6.49
CA ILE A 329 -5.75 16.79 -5.33
C ILE A 329 -7.19 16.33 -5.15
N LYS A 330 -8.16 17.26 -5.18
CA LYS A 330 -9.59 16.96 -5.05
C LYS A 330 -10.05 15.99 -6.13
N ASP A 331 -9.70 16.26 -7.38
CA ASP A 331 -10.06 15.39 -8.51
C ASP A 331 -9.47 14.00 -8.37
N PHE A 332 -8.18 13.88 -8.02
CA PHE A 332 -7.53 12.59 -7.85
C PHE A 332 -8.10 11.80 -6.68
N LEU A 333 -8.34 12.44 -5.53
CA LEU A 333 -8.89 11.77 -4.35
C LEU A 333 -10.36 11.37 -4.56
N THR A 334 -11.16 12.22 -5.20
CA THR A 334 -12.52 11.87 -5.62
C THR A 334 -12.51 10.63 -6.52
N TRP A 335 -11.61 10.62 -7.52
CA TRP A 335 -11.45 9.46 -8.40
C TRP A 335 -11.04 8.20 -7.63
N ILE A 336 -10.09 8.28 -6.69
CA ILE A 336 -9.70 7.16 -5.82
C ILE A 336 -10.91 6.59 -5.07
N LEU A 337 -11.72 7.46 -4.47
CA LEU A 337 -12.84 7.08 -3.61
C LEU A 337 -14.09 6.63 -4.38
N THR A 338 -14.13 6.83 -5.70
CA THR A 338 -15.24 6.45 -6.58
C THR A 338 -14.80 5.41 -7.62
N GLU A 339 -14.32 5.86 -8.77
CA GLU A 339 -13.87 5.00 -9.86
C GLU A 339 -12.72 4.08 -9.43
N GLY A 340 -11.82 4.57 -8.59
CA GLY A 340 -10.68 3.83 -8.04
C GLY A 340 -11.09 2.63 -7.20
N GLN A 341 -12.30 2.65 -6.60
CA GLN A 341 -12.85 1.54 -5.81
C GLN A 341 -13.51 0.45 -6.65
N LYS A 342 -13.70 0.66 -7.97
CA LYS A 342 -14.25 -0.39 -8.85
C LYS A 342 -13.27 -1.54 -9.01
N GLU A 343 -13.79 -2.75 -9.13
CA GLU A 343 -13.00 -4.01 -9.13
C GLU A 343 -11.86 -4.01 -10.16
N GLU A 344 -12.09 -3.50 -11.35
CA GLU A 344 -11.06 -3.39 -12.40
C GLU A 344 -9.89 -2.48 -12.02
N ASN A 345 -10.08 -1.57 -11.04
CA ASN A 345 -9.08 -0.64 -10.53
C ASN A 345 -8.46 -1.09 -9.21
N ILE A 346 -8.90 -2.21 -8.64
CA ILE A 346 -8.29 -2.79 -7.44
C ILE A 346 -7.17 -3.76 -7.83
N ALA A 347 -6.00 -3.58 -7.26
CA ALA A 347 -4.86 -4.47 -7.45
C ALA A 347 -5.05 -5.78 -6.65
N PRO A 348 -4.45 -6.91 -7.11
CA PRO A 348 -4.48 -8.15 -6.34
C PRO A 348 -3.98 -7.96 -4.90
N GLY A 349 -4.67 -8.56 -3.94
CA GLY A 349 -4.33 -8.45 -2.51
C GLY A 349 -5.09 -7.37 -1.75
N TYR A 350 -5.77 -6.46 -2.44
CA TYR A 350 -6.60 -5.42 -1.81
C TYR A 350 -8.09 -5.66 -2.01
N VAL A 351 -8.86 -4.97 -1.19
CA VAL A 351 -10.33 -4.95 -1.22
C VAL A 351 -10.79 -3.49 -1.15
N SER A 352 -11.81 -3.15 -1.95
CA SER A 352 -12.42 -1.82 -1.92
C SER A 352 -12.96 -1.46 -0.55
N LEU A 353 -13.02 -0.18 -0.28
CA LEU A 353 -13.70 0.35 0.91
C LEU A 353 -15.19 -0.01 0.88
N PRO A 354 -15.85 -0.24 2.05
CA PRO A 354 -17.29 -0.13 2.16
C PRO A 354 -17.77 1.26 1.69
N GLU A 355 -18.97 1.31 1.10
CA GLU A 355 -19.52 2.55 0.55
C GLU A 355 -19.59 3.68 1.58
N GLU A 356 -20.06 3.36 2.80
CA GLU A 356 -20.14 4.33 3.90
C GLU A 356 -18.77 4.86 4.33
N VAL A 357 -17.71 4.08 4.17
CA VAL A 357 -16.33 4.52 4.48
C VAL A 357 -15.80 5.42 3.37
N ALA A 358 -16.08 5.09 2.12
CA ALA A 358 -15.71 5.93 0.99
C ALA A 358 -16.42 7.30 1.02
N GLU A 359 -17.69 7.35 1.46
CA GLU A 359 -18.45 8.61 1.65
C GLU A 359 -17.80 9.53 2.68
N ILE A 360 -17.25 8.98 3.78
CA ILE A 360 -16.49 9.79 4.76
C ILE A 360 -15.30 10.44 4.11
N GLY A 361 -14.58 9.73 3.25
CA GLY A 361 -13.47 10.27 2.48
C GLY A 361 -13.90 11.36 1.48
N LEU A 362 -15.02 11.16 0.78
CA LEU A 362 -15.57 12.16 -0.14
C LEU A 362 -15.94 13.46 0.60
N ASN A 363 -16.59 13.34 1.75
CA ASN A 363 -16.89 14.50 2.60
C ASN A 363 -15.60 15.22 3.07
N ALA A 364 -14.51 14.49 3.29
CA ALA A 364 -13.21 15.10 3.60
C ALA A 364 -12.63 15.86 2.40
N VAL A 365 -12.73 15.28 1.21
CA VAL A 365 -12.26 15.94 -0.03
C VAL A 365 -13.01 17.24 -0.28
N ASP A 366 -14.31 17.29 -0.01
CA ASP A 366 -15.13 18.50 -0.13
C ASP A 366 -14.68 19.63 0.84
N MET A 367 -14.00 19.29 1.94
CA MET A 367 -13.46 20.27 2.88
C MET A 367 -12.17 20.96 2.40
N ILE A 368 -11.53 20.46 1.33
CA ILE A 368 -10.30 21.05 0.80
C ILE A 368 -10.65 22.36 0.09
N GLU A 369 -10.03 23.47 0.51
CA GLU A 369 -10.20 24.79 -0.10
C GLU A 369 -9.23 24.95 -1.30
N SER A 370 -9.76 25.47 -2.41
CA SER A 370 -9.01 25.72 -3.66
C SER A 370 -8.61 27.18 -3.79
#